data_2caebe35cd55ff478259c2f7a22f8848
#
_entry.id   2caebe35cd55ff478259c2f7a22f8848
#
_cell.length_a   1.000
_cell.length_b   1.000
_cell.length_c   1.000
_cell.angle_alpha   90.00
_cell.angle_beta   90.00
_cell.angle_gamma   90.00
#
_symmetry.space_group_name_H-M   'P 1'
#
loop_
_entity.id
_entity.type
_entity.pdbx_description
1 polymer ?
#
loop_
_entity_poly.entity_id
_entity_poly.type
_entity_poly.pdbx_seq_one_letter_code
_entity_poly.pdbx_strand_id
1 'polypeptide(L)'
;SGIRTALVLIIGTATLAALIGAGGLGTFILLGIDRNIPVLTLIGAISSALLAIVFSSLIRLLQHLKPRYTVITLIVILLGIGGASLAQSEIFKEEKITIAGKLGAEPDILIEMYKELIEEETDTKVELKPNFGKTSFLFSALENQQIDIYPEFTGTVLESLVKVPESLKNKKLNEEETYEQANTLLNEQFKMRLLQPMAYQNTYALAVKANFAQENGLKTISDLKKIENQIKAGFTLEFIDRSDGYKGIQGTYGLDFPKVQSIEPRL
;
A
#
# COMPACT_ATOMS: atom_id res chain seq x y z
N SER A 1 -33.07 -18.54 0.23
CA SER A 1 -31.85 -18.56 1.08
C SER A 1 -30.57 -18.29 0.27
N GLY A 2 -30.45 -18.82 -0.97
CA GLY A 2 -29.24 -18.72 -1.79
C GLY A 2 -28.77 -17.29 -2.08
N ILE A 3 -29.66 -16.36 -2.42
CA ILE A 3 -29.31 -14.96 -2.68
C ILE A 3 -28.66 -14.29 -1.46
N ARG A 4 -29.16 -14.59 -0.27
CA ARG A 4 -28.62 -14.04 0.98
C ARG A 4 -27.22 -14.56 1.26
N THR A 5 -26.99 -15.85 1.06
CA THR A 5 -25.66 -16.47 1.23
C THR A 5 -24.68 -15.89 0.20
N ALA A 6 -25.09 -15.77 -1.08
CA ALA A 6 -24.28 -15.16 -2.11
C ALA A 6 -23.90 -13.70 -1.77
N LEU A 7 -24.83 -12.90 -1.25
CA LEU A 7 -24.56 -11.52 -0.87
C LEU A 7 -23.50 -11.43 0.25
N VAL A 8 -23.62 -12.26 1.29
CA VAL A 8 -22.64 -12.27 2.39
C VAL A 8 -21.26 -12.67 1.88
N LEU A 9 -21.19 -13.65 0.96
CA LEU A 9 -19.94 -14.04 0.31
C LEU A 9 -19.35 -12.90 -0.55
N ILE A 10 -20.20 -12.20 -1.33
CA ILE A 10 -19.76 -11.07 -2.13
C ILE A 10 -19.20 -9.94 -1.26
N ILE A 11 -19.85 -9.59 -0.16
CA ILE A 11 -19.33 -8.58 0.77
C ILE A 11 -18.01 -9.02 1.39
N GLY A 12 -17.89 -10.28 1.78
CA GLY A 12 -16.66 -10.85 2.30
C GLY A 12 -15.51 -10.81 1.27
N THR A 13 -15.78 -11.24 0.04
CA THR A 13 -14.78 -11.19 -1.04
C THR A 13 -14.42 -9.75 -1.46
N ALA A 14 -15.40 -8.82 -1.48
CA ALA A 14 -15.15 -7.41 -1.72
C ALA A 14 -14.23 -6.78 -0.65
N THR A 15 -14.35 -7.23 0.60
CA THR A 15 -13.43 -6.80 1.67
C THR A 15 -12.00 -7.30 1.41
N LEU A 16 -11.84 -8.52 0.89
CA LEU A 16 -10.54 -9.07 0.50
C LEU A 16 -9.98 -8.42 -0.78
N ALA A 17 -10.83 -7.88 -1.64
CA ALA A 17 -10.39 -7.18 -2.85
C ALA A 17 -9.55 -5.93 -2.55
N ALA A 18 -9.62 -5.38 -1.34
CA ALA A 18 -8.71 -4.34 -0.89
C ALA A 18 -7.23 -4.76 -0.92
N LEU A 19 -6.92 -6.08 -0.78
CA LEU A 19 -5.56 -6.62 -0.88
C LEU A 19 -4.93 -6.42 -2.27
N ILE A 20 -5.76 -6.28 -3.28
CA ILE A 20 -5.36 -6.03 -4.66
C ILE A 20 -5.67 -4.60 -5.11
N GLY A 21 -5.78 -3.66 -4.14
CA GLY A 21 -5.99 -2.25 -4.43
C GLY A 21 -7.41 -1.85 -4.85
N ALA A 22 -8.41 -2.72 -4.69
CA ALA A 22 -9.80 -2.40 -5.08
C ALA A 22 -10.51 -1.39 -4.14
N GLY A 23 -9.86 -0.98 -3.06
CA GLY A 23 -10.40 0.01 -2.13
C GLY A 23 -11.53 -0.50 -1.23
N GLY A 24 -12.39 0.40 -0.76
CA GLY A 24 -13.55 0.08 0.07
C GLY A 24 -13.21 -0.12 1.55
N LEU A 25 -14.14 -0.78 2.30
CA LEU A 25 -13.98 -0.98 3.74
C LEU A 25 -12.80 -1.88 4.11
N GLY A 26 -12.37 -2.77 3.22
CA GLY A 26 -11.19 -3.59 3.40
C GLY A 26 -9.89 -2.78 3.49
N THR A 27 -9.84 -1.59 2.91
CA THR A 27 -8.70 -0.69 3.03
C THR A 27 -8.40 -0.31 4.48
N PHE A 28 -9.44 -0.06 5.30
CA PHE A 28 -9.26 0.23 6.72
C PHE A 28 -8.65 -0.96 7.47
N ILE A 29 -9.02 -2.20 7.10
CA ILE A 29 -8.46 -3.41 7.70
C ILE A 29 -6.97 -3.52 7.35
N LEU A 30 -6.62 -3.35 6.07
CA LEU A 30 -5.23 -3.40 5.60
C LEU A 30 -4.37 -2.31 6.22
N LEU A 31 -4.82 -1.05 6.15
CA LEU A 31 -4.10 0.06 6.78
C LEU A 31 -3.95 -0.14 8.29
N GLY A 32 -4.94 -0.73 8.95
CA GLY A 32 -4.84 -1.06 10.37
C GLY A 32 -3.78 -2.11 10.66
N ILE A 33 -3.64 -3.11 9.78
CA ILE A 33 -2.59 -4.13 9.87
C ILE A 33 -1.23 -3.51 9.53
N ASP A 34 -1.12 -2.80 8.41
CA ASP A 34 0.13 -2.20 7.92
C ASP A 34 0.70 -1.16 8.88
N ARG A 35 -0.17 -0.41 9.57
CA ARG A 35 0.21 0.61 10.56
C ARG A 35 0.27 0.07 11.99
N ASN A 36 0.01 -1.21 12.20
CA ASN A 36 -0.13 -1.81 13.52
C ASN A 36 -1.11 -1.03 14.45
N ILE A 37 -2.23 -0.57 13.88
CA ILE A 37 -3.30 0.14 14.57
C ILE A 37 -4.53 -0.77 14.68
N PRO A 38 -4.69 -1.57 15.76
CA PRO A 38 -5.79 -2.54 15.90
C PRO A 38 -7.18 -1.89 15.84
N VAL A 39 -7.29 -0.65 16.29
CA VAL A 39 -8.56 0.11 16.26
C VAL A 39 -9.03 0.34 14.83
N LEU A 40 -8.11 0.65 13.89
CA LEU A 40 -8.46 0.86 12.49
C LEU A 40 -8.93 -0.45 11.82
N THR A 41 -8.25 -1.56 12.14
CA THR A 41 -8.66 -2.91 11.71
C THR A 41 -10.07 -3.25 12.21
N LEU A 42 -10.36 -2.95 13.49
CA LEU A 42 -11.68 -3.16 14.09
C LEU A 42 -12.76 -2.30 13.42
N ILE A 43 -12.49 -1.04 13.14
CA ILE A 43 -13.42 -0.15 12.43
C ILE A 43 -13.76 -0.73 11.06
N GLY A 44 -12.78 -1.16 10.29
CA GLY A 44 -13.01 -1.79 8.98
C GLY A 44 -13.83 -3.07 9.07
N ALA A 45 -13.50 -3.94 10.02
CA ALA A 45 -14.21 -5.21 10.23
C ALA A 45 -15.66 -5.01 10.69
N ILE A 46 -15.89 -4.14 11.67
CA ILE A 46 -17.23 -3.82 12.19
C ILE A 46 -18.09 -3.17 11.10
N SER A 47 -17.51 -2.21 10.35
CA SER A 47 -18.22 -1.54 9.26
C SER A 47 -18.63 -2.51 8.15
N SER A 48 -17.75 -3.46 7.79
CA SER A 48 -18.05 -4.52 6.82
C SER A 48 -19.16 -5.46 7.31
N ALA A 49 -19.12 -5.83 8.59
CA ALA A 49 -20.15 -6.66 9.20
C ALA A 49 -21.52 -5.94 9.27
N LEU A 50 -21.53 -4.66 9.65
CA LEU A 50 -22.75 -3.84 9.66
C LEU A 50 -23.34 -3.71 8.25
N LEU A 51 -22.49 -3.48 7.25
CA LEU A 51 -22.92 -3.43 5.85
C LEU A 51 -23.60 -4.74 5.44
N ALA A 52 -23.00 -5.90 5.78
CA ALA A 52 -23.58 -7.22 5.50
C ALA A 52 -24.94 -7.42 6.19
N ILE A 53 -25.09 -6.95 7.43
CA ILE A 53 -26.34 -7.02 8.19
C ILE A 53 -27.41 -6.15 7.54
N VAL A 54 -27.07 -4.92 7.16
CA VAL A 54 -27.98 -3.97 6.50
C VAL A 54 -28.50 -4.58 5.19
N PHE A 55 -27.61 -5.05 4.32
CA PHE A 55 -28.02 -5.65 3.05
C PHE A 55 -28.83 -6.96 3.25
N SER A 56 -28.45 -7.79 4.21
CA SER A 56 -29.23 -9.00 4.54
C SER A 56 -30.63 -8.66 5.02
N SER A 57 -30.78 -7.59 5.82
CA SER A 57 -32.07 -7.10 6.31
C SER A 57 -32.91 -6.51 5.20
N LEU A 58 -32.28 -5.75 4.29
CA LEU A 58 -32.94 -5.20 3.12
C LEU A 58 -33.50 -6.30 2.20
N ILE A 59 -32.72 -7.34 1.94
CA ILE A 59 -33.20 -8.50 1.16
C ILE A 59 -34.37 -9.18 1.86
N ARG A 60 -34.30 -9.34 3.20
CA ARG A 60 -35.41 -9.92 3.97
C ARG A 60 -36.67 -9.08 3.80
N LEU A 61 -36.57 -7.76 3.87
CA LEU A 61 -37.70 -6.84 3.68
C LEU A 61 -38.28 -6.99 2.26
N LEU A 62 -37.44 -7.04 1.25
CA LEU A 62 -37.85 -7.21 -0.15
C LEU A 62 -38.55 -8.56 -0.40
N GLN A 63 -38.18 -9.63 0.32
CA GLN A 63 -38.84 -10.95 0.22
C GLN A 63 -40.29 -10.96 0.70
N HIS A 64 -40.69 -10.03 1.56
CA HIS A 64 -42.07 -9.90 2.02
C HIS A 64 -42.97 -9.10 1.06
N LEU A 65 -42.40 -8.45 0.04
CA LEU A 65 -43.16 -7.74 -0.97
C LEU A 65 -43.69 -8.70 -2.04
N LYS A 66 -44.81 -8.34 -2.65
CA LYS A 66 -45.32 -9.11 -3.83
C LYS A 66 -44.27 -9.02 -4.96
N PRO A 67 -44.04 -10.10 -5.74
CA PRO A 67 -42.94 -10.16 -6.73
C PRO A 67 -42.83 -8.98 -7.66
N ARG A 68 -43.98 -8.42 -8.12
CA ARG A 68 -44.02 -7.22 -9.00
C ARG A 68 -43.38 -6.00 -8.33
N TYR A 69 -43.62 -5.78 -7.04
CA TYR A 69 -43.03 -4.63 -6.32
C TYR A 69 -41.55 -4.82 -6.07
N THR A 70 -41.11 -6.06 -5.80
CA THR A 70 -39.70 -6.41 -5.65
C THR A 70 -38.92 -6.08 -6.93
N VAL A 71 -39.45 -6.47 -8.11
CA VAL A 71 -38.82 -6.15 -9.41
C VAL A 71 -38.76 -4.65 -9.65
N ILE A 72 -39.88 -3.93 -9.39
CA ILE A 72 -39.92 -2.46 -9.56
C ILE A 72 -38.87 -1.80 -8.64
N THR A 73 -38.81 -2.20 -7.37
CA THR A 73 -37.84 -1.63 -6.41
C THR A 73 -36.40 -1.89 -6.84
N LEU A 74 -36.08 -3.09 -7.34
CA LEU A 74 -34.76 -3.40 -7.87
C LEU A 74 -34.40 -2.55 -9.10
N ILE A 75 -35.34 -2.35 -10.02
CA ILE A 75 -35.15 -1.48 -11.18
C ILE A 75 -34.89 -0.03 -10.75
N VAL A 76 -35.66 0.48 -9.79
CA VAL A 76 -35.51 1.85 -9.27
C VAL A 76 -34.15 2.01 -8.59
N ILE A 77 -33.71 1.02 -7.79
CA ILE A 77 -32.38 1.04 -7.16
C ILE A 77 -31.28 1.02 -8.23
N LEU A 78 -31.37 0.15 -9.24
CA LEU A 78 -30.41 0.07 -10.33
C LEU A 78 -30.35 1.37 -11.16
N LEU A 79 -31.50 1.94 -11.47
CA LEU A 79 -31.57 3.23 -12.17
C LEU A 79 -31.04 4.38 -11.30
N GLY A 80 -31.29 4.35 -9.98
CA GLY A 80 -30.75 5.33 -9.04
C GLY A 80 -29.22 5.26 -8.93
N ILE A 81 -28.68 4.07 -8.80
CA ILE A 81 -27.22 3.84 -8.76
C ILE A 81 -26.59 4.19 -10.12
N GLY A 82 -27.17 3.72 -11.22
CA GLY A 82 -26.70 4.02 -12.57
C GLY A 82 -26.79 5.52 -12.90
N GLY A 83 -27.88 6.18 -12.54
CA GLY A 83 -28.05 7.62 -12.71
C GLY A 83 -27.09 8.44 -11.86
N ALA A 84 -26.88 8.06 -10.60
CA ALA A 84 -25.89 8.70 -9.73
C ALA A 84 -24.46 8.51 -10.25
N SER A 85 -24.13 7.30 -10.75
CA SER A 85 -22.84 7.00 -11.36
C SER A 85 -22.59 7.83 -12.64
N LEU A 86 -23.61 7.96 -13.50
CA LEU A 86 -23.51 8.79 -14.71
C LEU A 86 -23.43 10.28 -14.38
N ALA A 87 -24.18 10.76 -13.41
CA ALA A 87 -24.11 12.16 -12.95
C ALA A 87 -22.74 12.49 -12.34
N GLN A 88 -22.11 11.54 -11.67
CA GLN A 88 -20.79 11.72 -11.08
C GLN A 88 -19.65 11.60 -12.09
N SER A 89 -19.86 10.88 -13.20
CA SER A 89 -18.81 10.62 -14.20
C SER A 89 -18.63 11.76 -15.22
N GLU A 90 -19.62 12.60 -15.48
CA GLU A 90 -19.55 13.59 -16.57
C GLU A 90 -19.58 15.07 -16.13
N ILE A 91 -20.15 15.39 -14.96
CA ILE A 91 -20.47 16.79 -14.62
C ILE A 91 -19.38 17.45 -13.76
N PHE A 92 -18.50 16.70 -13.10
CA PHE A 92 -17.52 17.25 -12.15
C PHE A 92 -16.11 16.59 -12.24
N LYS A 93 -15.68 16.10 -13.38
CA LYS A 93 -14.25 15.79 -13.53
C LYS A 93 -13.49 17.09 -13.81
N GLU A 94 -13.16 17.83 -12.75
CA GLU A 94 -11.89 18.55 -12.79
C GLU A 94 -10.81 17.49 -13.04
N GLU A 95 -10.04 17.64 -14.11
CA GLU A 95 -8.88 16.81 -14.35
C GLU A 95 -7.92 17.01 -13.16
N LYS A 96 -7.84 16.02 -12.29
CA LYS A 96 -6.97 16.04 -11.14
C LYS A 96 -6.03 14.86 -11.18
N ILE A 97 -4.81 15.08 -10.77
CA ILE A 97 -3.82 14.02 -10.55
C ILE A 97 -3.88 13.60 -9.08
N THR A 98 -4.00 12.32 -8.83
CA THR A 98 -3.96 11.75 -7.48
C THR A 98 -2.55 11.23 -7.18
N ILE A 99 -1.89 11.81 -6.20
CA ILE A 99 -0.54 11.40 -5.78
C ILE A 99 -0.61 10.75 -4.40
N ALA A 100 -0.06 9.55 -4.27
CA ALA A 100 -0.05 8.83 -3.00
C ALA A 100 1.37 8.73 -2.42
N GLY A 101 1.46 8.76 -1.09
CA GLY A 101 2.70 8.56 -0.33
C GLY A 101 2.69 7.25 0.44
N LYS A 102 3.85 6.60 0.53
CA LYS A 102 4.08 5.48 1.44
C LYS A 102 3.90 5.92 2.90
N LEU A 103 3.98 4.97 3.82
CA LEU A 103 3.99 5.26 5.25
C LEU A 103 5.28 6.01 5.63
N GLY A 104 5.15 7.09 6.38
CA GLY A 104 6.29 7.84 6.92
C GLY A 104 6.30 9.32 6.54
N ALA A 105 7.16 10.08 7.22
CA ALA A 105 7.27 11.53 7.01
C ALA A 105 7.95 11.90 5.68
N GLU A 106 8.95 11.13 5.26
CA GLU A 106 9.67 11.35 4.01
C GLU A 106 8.75 11.28 2.78
N PRO A 107 7.95 10.21 2.58
CA PRO A 107 7.01 10.17 1.46
C PRO A 107 5.97 11.28 1.48
N ASP A 108 5.53 11.72 2.66
CA ASP A 108 4.61 12.83 2.79
C ASP A 108 5.22 14.14 2.27
N ILE A 109 6.49 14.41 2.62
CA ILE A 109 7.21 15.59 2.10
C ILE A 109 7.35 15.52 0.58
N LEU A 110 7.71 14.35 0.04
CA LEU A 110 7.88 14.19 -1.40
C LEU A 110 6.59 14.43 -2.18
N ILE A 111 5.46 13.91 -1.71
CA ILE A 111 4.19 14.12 -2.42
C ILE A 111 3.68 15.56 -2.33
N GLU A 112 3.96 16.26 -1.22
CA GLU A 112 3.67 17.70 -1.12
C GLU A 112 4.53 18.50 -2.10
N MET A 113 5.83 18.20 -2.22
CA MET A 113 6.71 18.84 -3.20
C MET A 113 6.22 18.61 -4.63
N TYR A 114 5.76 17.38 -4.97
CA TYR A 114 5.20 17.11 -6.30
C TYR A 114 3.94 17.90 -6.56
N LYS A 115 3.06 18.01 -5.55
CA LYS A 115 1.84 18.81 -5.66
C LYS A 115 2.17 20.27 -5.94
N GLU A 116 3.05 20.88 -5.13
CA GLU A 116 3.44 22.28 -5.31
C GLU A 116 4.01 22.52 -6.71
N LEU A 117 4.93 21.67 -7.18
CA LEU A 117 5.52 21.81 -8.50
C LEU A 117 4.48 21.67 -9.63
N ILE A 118 3.58 20.71 -9.54
CA ILE A 118 2.56 20.48 -10.58
C ILE A 118 1.56 21.64 -10.61
N GLU A 119 1.09 22.09 -9.46
CA GLU A 119 0.12 23.18 -9.37
C GLU A 119 0.72 24.56 -9.68
N GLU A 120 2.05 24.73 -9.52
CA GLU A 120 2.76 25.95 -9.92
C GLU A 120 3.01 26.00 -11.43
N GLU A 121 3.38 24.88 -12.04
CA GLU A 121 3.76 24.81 -13.45
C GLU A 121 2.60 24.50 -14.40
N THR A 122 1.43 24.12 -13.86
CA THR A 122 0.27 23.71 -14.65
C THR A 122 -1.06 24.13 -13.98
N ASP A 123 -2.15 24.15 -14.74
CA ASP A 123 -3.50 24.37 -14.22
C ASP A 123 -4.12 23.08 -13.59
N THR A 124 -3.34 21.99 -13.47
CA THR A 124 -3.82 20.70 -13.01
C THR A 124 -3.93 20.66 -11.49
N LYS A 125 -5.12 20.28 -10.97
CA LYS A 125 -5.31 20.08 -9.53
C LYS A 125 -4.70 18.77 -9.06
N VAL A 126 -4.10 18.79 -7.87
CA VAL A 126 -3.50 17.60 -7.26
C VAL A 126 -4.23 17.21 -5.98
N GLU A 127 -4.70 15.96 -5.93
CA GLU A 127 -5.21 15.33 -4.72
C GLU A 127 -4.12 14.47 -4.07
N LEU A 128 -3.79 14.72 -2.81
CA LEU A 128 -2.82 13.92 -2.07
C LEU A 128 -3.49 12.83 -1.24
N LYS A 129 -2.87 11.65 -1.25
CA LYS A 129 -3.20 10.53 -0.37
C LYS A 129 -1.98 10.15 0.48
N PRO A 130 -1.69 10.90 1.55
CA PRO A 130 -0.55 10.63 2.42
C PRO A 130 -0.77 9.34 3.21
N ASN A 131 0.35 8.67 3.56
CA ASN A 131 0.32 7.43 4.35
C ASN A 131 -0.65 6.37 3.79
N PHE A 132 -0.67 6.23 2.48
CA PHE A 132 -1.64 5.38 1.80
C PHE A 132 -1.39 3.88 2.04
N GLY A 133 -0.14 3.48 2.25
CA GLY A 133 0.24 2.10 2.55
C GLY A 133 1.71 1.81 2.27
N LYS A 134 2.06 0.54 2.25
CA LYS A 134 3.39 0.06 1.84
C LYS A 134 3.48 -0.13 0.32
N THR A 135 4.69 -0.37 -0.21
CA THR A 135 4.99 -0.53 -1.64
C THR A 135 3.97 -1.37 -2.41
N SER A 136 3.67 -2.57 -1.94
CA SER A 136 2.74 -3.47 -2.64
C SER A 136 1.33 -2.90 -2.78
N PHE A 137 0.87 -2.15 -1.78
CA PHE A 137 -0.46 -1.54 -1.78
C PHE A 137 -0.54 -0.34 -2.75
N LEU A 138 0.48 0.54 -2.74
CA LEU A 138 0.54 1.66 -3.67
C LEU A 138 0.66 1.18 -5.12
N PHE A 139 1.50 0.16 -5.34
CA PHE A 139 1.66 -0.41 -6.68
C PHE A 139 0.35 -0.98 -7.21
N SER A 140 -0.38 -1.75 -6.40
CA SER A 140 -1.70 -2.26 -6.78
C SER A 140 -2.72 -1.14 -7.01
N ALA A 141 -2.66 -0.07 -6.23
CA ALA A 141 -3.55 1.09 -6.41
C ALA A 141 -3.24 1.84 -7.72
N LEU A 142 -1.96 1.96 -8.10
CA LEU A 142 -1.54 2.51 -9.39
C LEU A 142 -2.00 1.63 -10.55
N GLU A 143 -1.82 0.31 -10.44
CA GLU A 143 -2.27 -0.67 -11.43
C GLU A 143 -3.79 -0.62 -11.66
N ASN A 144 -4.55 -0.39 -10.60
CA ASN A 144 -6.01 -0.25 -10.64
C ASN A 144 -6.49 1.20 -10.88
N GLN A 145 -5.62 2.14 -11.26
CA GLN A 145 -5.95 3.53 -11.58
C GLN A 145 -6.66 4.28 -10.43
N GLN A 146 -6.36 3.92 -9.18
CA GLN A 146 -6.87 4.61 -7.98
C GLN A 146 -5.98 5.78 -7.57
N ILE A 147 -4.74 5.76 -8.04
CA ILE A 147 -3.75 6.83 -7.95
C ILE A 147 -3.04 6.93 -9.30
N ASP A 148 -2.46 8.09 -9.58
CA ASP A 148 -1.77 8.35 -10.85
C ASP A 148 -0.25 8.35 -10.69
N ILE A 149 0.24 8.77 -9.53
CA ILE A 149 1.67 8.90 -9.24
C ILE A 149 1.95 8.48 -7.79
N TYR A 150 3.09 7.86 -7.55
CA TYR A 150 3.68 7.77 -6.23
C TYR A 150 5.21 7.73 -6.31
N PRO A 151 5.94 8.25 -5.30
CA PRO A 151 7.40 8.16 -5.23
C PRO A 151 7.85 6.72 -4.95
N GLU A 152 8.76 6.22 -5.77
CA GLU A 152 9.33 4.88 -5.60
C GLU A 152 10.83 4.89 -5.83
N PHE A 153 11.53 3.92 -5.28
CA PHE A 153 12.97 3.75 -5.43
C PHE A 153 13.27 2.70 -6.49
N THR A 154 14.24 2.98 -7.36
CA THR A 154 14.63 2.09 -8.47
C THR A 154 15.03 0.69 -7.99
N GLY A 155 15.74 0.61 -6.87
CA GLY A 155 16.09 -0.67 -6.23
C GLY A 155 14.84 -1.45 -5.77
N THR A 156 13.83 -0.77 -5.20
CA THR A 156 12.59 -1.40 -4.78
C THR A 156 11.80 -1.97 -5.97
N VAL A 157 11.82 -1.27 -7.11
CA VAL A 157 11.18 -1.78 -8.33
C VAL A 157 11.77 -3.13 -8.72
N LEU A 158 13.11 -3.23 -8.82
CA LEU A 158 13.77 -4.47 -9.19
C LEU A 158 13.60 -5.58 -8.15
N GLU A 159 13.63 -5.24 -6.87
CA GLU A 159 13.60 -6.23 -5.79
C GLU A 159 12.20 -6.79 -5.51
N SER A 160 11.14 -5.95 -5.69
CA SER A 160 9.82 -6.29 -5.16
C SER A 160 8.67 -6.20 -6.16
N LEU A 161 8.82 -5.47 -7.26
CA LEU A 161 7.68 -5.15 -8.13
C LEU A 161 7.70 -5.86 -9.48
N VAL A 162 8.88 -6.08 -10.05
CA VAL A 162 9.05 -6.69 -11.36
C VAL A 162 9.70 -8.08 -11.28
N LYS A 163 9.43 -8.90 -12.27
CA LYS A 163 10.14 -10.17 -12.43
C LYS A 163 11.48 -9.91 -13.12
N VAL A 164 12.57 -10.01 -12.37
CA VAL A 164 13.93 -9.79 -12.87
C VAL A 164 14.42 -11.06 -13.58
N PRO A 165 14.91 -10.98 -14.83
CA PRO A 165 15.52 -12.10 -15.55
C PRO A 165 16.74 -12.67 -14.80
N GLU A 166 16.98 -13.99 -14.92
CA GLU A 166 18.11 -14.66 -14.27
C GLU A 166 19.48 -14.04 -14.63
N SER A 167 19.60 -13.51 -15.84
CA SER A 167 20.80 -12.84 -16.34
C SER A 167 21.17 -11.57 -15.57
N LEU A 168 20.21 -10.96 -14.87
CA LEU A 168 20.38 -9.73 -14.09
C LEU A 168 20.48 -9.97 -12.59
N LYS A 169 19.99 -11.10 -12.07
CA LYS A 169 19.90 -11.37 -10.61
C LYS A 169 21.23 -11.29 -9.87
N ASN A 170 22.35 -11.62 -10.52
CA ASN A 170 23.68 -11.62 -9.91
C ASN A 170 24.57 -10.49 -10.45
N LYS A 171 24.05 -9.57 -11.25
CA LYS A 171 24.80 -8.45 -11.80
C LYS A 171 24.80 -7.31 -10.79
N LYS A 172 25.99 -6.78 -10.46
CA LYS A 172 26.08 -5.51 -9.74
C LYS A 172 25.79 -4.37 -10.74
N LEU A 173 24.65 -3.74 -10.56
CA LEU A 173 24.24 -2.58 -11.34
C LEU A 173 24.69 -1.30 -10.63
N ASN A 174 25.11 -0.29 -11.38
CA ASN A 174 25.25 1.08 -10.90
C ASN A 174 23.87 1.76 -10.87
N GLU A 175 23.81 3.03 -10.46
CA GLU A 175 22.56 3.79 -10.30
C GLU A 175 21.81 3.96 -11.62
N GLU A 176 22.52 4.32 -12.70
CA GLU A 176 21.96 4.52 -14.03
C GLU A 176 21.44 3.19 -14.61
N GLU A 177 22.24 2.14 -14.55
CA GLU A 177 21.83 0.78 -14.96
C GLU A 177 20.62 0.30 -14.18
N THR A 178 20.56 0.58 -12.87
CA THR A 178 19.43 0.22 -12.02
C THR A 178 18.14 0.92 -12.45
N TYR A 179 18.21 2.21 -12.73
CA TYR A 179 17.09 2.98 -13.25
C TYR A 179 16.62 2.46 -14.61
N GLU A 180 17.55 2.28 -15.56
CA GLU A 180 17.21 1.80 -16.90
C GLU A 180 16.53 0.43 -16.88
N GLN A 181 17.09 -0.52 -16.10
CA GLN A 181 16.51 -1.85 -15.97
C GLN A 181 15.14 -1.81 -15.28
N ALA A 182 15.01 -1.04 -14.20
CA ALA A 182 13.74 -0.88 -13.50
C ALA A 182 12.66 -0.29 -14.42
N ASN A 183 12.98 0.77 -15.15
CA ASN A 183 12.04 1.43 -16.07
C ASN A 183 11.65 0.51 -17.23
N THR A 184 12.62 -0.21 -17.81
CA THR A 184 12.38 -1.15 -18.91
C THR A 184 11.43 -2.26 -18.47
N LEU A 185 11.76 -2.95 -17.37
CA LEU A 185 10.97 -4.08 -16.88
C LEU A 185 9.57 -3.63 -16.39
N LEU A 186 9.47 -2.46 -15.79
CA LEU A 186 8.20 -1.90 -15.36
C LEU A 186 7.29 -1.60 -16.56
N ASN A 187 7.87 -1.02 -17.61
CA ASN A 187 7.12 -0.72 -18.83
C ASN A 187 6.69 -2.01 -19.57
N GLU A 188 7.59 -2.97 -19.69
CA GLU A 188 7.29 -4.25 -20.36
C GLU A 188 6.18 -5.04 -19.67
N GLN A 189 6.26 -5.15 -18.33
CA GLN A 189 5.37 -6.00 -17.56
C GLN A 189 4.04 -5.32 -17.19
N PHE A 190 4.04 -4.00 -16.95
CA PHE A 190 2.88 -3.30 -16.41
C PHE A 190 2.43 -2.07 -17.22
N LYS A 191 3.15 -1.69 -18.28
CA LYS A 191 2.91 -0.45 -19.05
C LYS A 191 3.03 0.83 -18.20
N MET A 192 3.77 0.76 -17.11
CA MET A 192 4.10 1.86 -16.23
C MET A 192 5.46 2.45 -16.59
N ARG A 193 5.72 3.66 -16.14
CA ARG A 193 6.94 4.40 -16.43
C ARG A 193 7.53 5.00 -15.16
N LEU A 194 8.83 4.83 -14.97
CA LEU A 194 9.59 5.64 -14.03
C LEU A 194 9.95 6.98 -14.69
N LEU A 195 9.68 8.07 -14.00
CA LEU A 195 10.20 9.39 -14.38
C LEU A 195 11.69 9.46 -14.05
N GLN A 196 12.37 10.51 -14.51
CA GLN A 196 13.77 10.72 -14.21
C GLN A 196 14.00 10.73 -12.69
N PRO A 197 15.05 10.05 -12.19
CA PRO A 197 15.31 9.98 -10.77
C PRO A 197 15.66 11.36 -10.21
N MET A 198 15.16 11.63 -9.01
CA MET A 198 15.59 12.81 -8.25
C MET A 198 17.04 12.65 -7.81
N ALA A 199 17.74 13.76 -7.60
CA ALA A 199 19.09 13.80 -7.01
C ALA A 199 19.02 13.47 -5.50
N TYR A 200 18.47 12.31 -5.17
CA TYR A 200 18.18 11.85 -3.82
C TYR A 200 18.41 10.35 -3.71
N GLN A 201 19.16 9.94 -2.69
CA GLN A 201 19.40 8.54 -2.38
C GLN A 201 18.86 8.20 -1.00
N ASN A 202 18.19 7.05 -0.92
CA ASN A 202 17.72 6.46 0.32
C ASN A 202 18.23 5.02 0.42
N THR A 203 18.87 4.71 1.54
CA THR A 203 19.36 3.36 1.83
C THR A 203 19.07 2.99 3.27
N TYR A 204 18.93 1.70 3.54
CA TYR A 204 18.78 1.21 4.90
C TYR A 204 20.09 1.31 5.69
N ALA A 205 20.00 1.73 6.94
CA ALA A 205 21.08 1.72 7.90
C ALA A 205 20.59 1.23 9.26
N LEU A 206 21.42 0.46 9.95
CA LEU A 206 21.17 0.10 11.34
C LEU A 206 21.78 1.17 12.25
N ALA A 207 20.97 1.76 13.11
CA ALA A 207 21.40 2.75 14.08
C ALA A 207 21.31 2.20 15.51
N VAL A 208 22.32 2.49 16.31
CA VAL A 208 22.35 2.23 17.74
C VAL A 208 22.86 3.47 18.48
N LYS A 209 22.54 3.60 19.76
CA LYS A 209 23.09 4.71 20.57
C LYS A 209 24.62 4.59 20.67
N ALA A 210 25.32 5.72 20.57
CA ALA A 210 26.78 5.75 20.58
C ALA A 210 27.39 5.13 21.84
N ASN A 211 26.84 5.42 23.01
CA ASN A 211 27.29 4.81 24.28
C ASN A 211 27.07 3.29 24.29
N PHE A 212 25.92 2.81 23.78
CA PHE A 212 25.63 1.39 23.67
C PHE A 212 26.62 0.68 22.75
N ALA A 213 26.95 1.30 21.59
CA ALA A 213 27.97 0.78 20.69
C ALA A 213 29.34 0.68 21.36
N GLN A 214 29.74 1.72 22.11
CA GLN A 214 31.02 1.76 22.80
C GLN A 214 31.10 0.72 23.91
N GLU A 215 30.09 0.62 24.76
CA GLU A 215 30.03 -0.33 25.88
C GLU A 215 30.10 -1.80 25.43
N ASN A 216 29.52 -2.11 24.26
CA ASN A 216 29.46 -3.45 23.71
C ASN A 216 30.51 -3.70 22.59
N GLY A 217 31.37 -2.73 22.30
CA GLY A 217 32.41 -2.84 21.28
C GLY A 217 31.87 -3.06 19.87
N LEU A 218 30.72 -2.43 19.53
CA LEU A 218 30.07 -2.59 18.23
C LEU A 218 30.66 -1.61 17.23
N LYS A 219 31.18 -2.14 16.11
CA LYS A 219 31.70 -1.35 14.98
C LYS A 219 31.05 -1.74 13.66
N THR A 220 30.58 -2.96 13.55
CA THR A 220 29.99 -3.54 12.35
C THR A 220 28.66 -4.24 12.68
N ILE A 221 27.85 -4.51 11.65
CA ILE A 221 26.62 -5.30 11.82
C ILE A 221 26.91 -6.69 12.40
N SER A 222 28.02 -7.31 11.98
CA SER A 222 28.42 -8.63 12.49
C SER A 222 28.69 -8.64 14.00
N ASP A 223 29.11 -7.51 14.57
CA ASP A 223 29.35 -7.43 16.02
C ASP A 223 28.09 -7.58 16.86
N LEU A 224 26.91 -7.28 16.27
CA LEU A 224 25.62 -7.46 16.94
C LEU A 224 25.37 -8.92 17.36
N LYS A 225 26.02 -9.88 16.70
CA LYS A 225 25.95 -11.30 17.07
C LYS A 225 26.38 -11.57 18.50
N LYS A 226 27.33 -10.79 19.03
CA LYS A 226 27.86 -10.94 20.39
C LYS A 226 26.79 -10.68 21.46
N ILE A 227 25.80 -9.85 21.13
CA ILE A 227 24.77 -9.39 22.07
C ILE A 227 23.35 -9.67 21.54
N GLU A 228 23.20 -10.49 20.51
CA GLU A 228 21.97 -10.77 19.79
C GLU A 228 20.78 -11.02 20.71
N ASN A 229 20.95 -11.84 21.74
CA ASN A 229 19.90 -12.22 22.69
C ASN A 229 19.38 -11.08 23.58
N GLN A 230 20.09 -9.94 23.62
CA GLN A 230 19.74 -8.78 24.44
C GLN A 230 19.08 -7.67 23.59
N ILE A 231 19.10 -7.80 22.25
CA ILE A 231 18.64 -6.76 21.34
C ILE A 231 17.12 -6.76 21.26
N LYS A 232 16.58 -5.55 21.36
CA LYS A 232 15.21 -5.22 20.98
C LYS A 232 15.29 -4.36 19.72
N ALA A 233 14.98 -4.95 18.57
CA ALA A 233 15.04 -4.26 17.31
C ALA A 233 13.71 -3.57 17.00
N GLY A 234 13.78 -2.33 16.53
CA GLY A 234 12.65 -1.59 15.98
C GLY A 234 12.88 -1.36 14.48
N PHE A 235 12.00 -1.86 13.66
CA PHE A 235 12.08 -1.76 12.20
C PHE A 235 10.74 -1.29 11.62
N THR A 236 10.78 -0.71 10.43
CA THR A 236 9.55 -0.49 9.68
C THR A 236 8.96 -1.83 9.24
N LEU A 237 7.64 -1.89 9.08
CA LEU A 237 6.97 -3.12 8.63
C LEU A 237 7.52 -3.58 7.28
N GLU A 238 7.77 -2.62 6.37
CA GLU A 238 8.35 -2.91 5.06
C GLU A 238 9.74 -3.54 5.17
N PHE A 239 10.62 -3.02 6.04
CA PHE A 239 11.96 -3.58 6.26
C PHE A 239 11.91 -5.00 6.82
N ILE A 240 10.95 -5.31 7.68
CA ILE A 240 10.78 -6.67 8.23
C ILE A 240 10.43 -7.67 7.13
N ASP A 241 9.57 -7.28 6.19
CA ASP A 241 9.01 -8.17 5.17
C ASP A 241 9.94 -8.41 3.96
N ARG A 242 10.83 -7.45 3.65
CA ARG A 242 11.66 -7.48 2.45
C ARG A 242 12.82 -8.47 2.53
N SER A 243 13.15 -9.07 1.38
CA SER A 243 14.31 -9.95 1.22
C SER A 243 15.66 -9.23 1.37
N ASP A 244 15.72 -7.95 0.99
CA ASP A 244 16.86 -7.04 1.16
C ASP A 244 16.83 -6.24 2.48
N GLY A 245 15.82 -6.46 3.31
CA GLY A 245 15.67 -5.89 4.65
C GLY A 245 16.14 -6.83 5.77
N TYR A 246 15.27 -7.06 6.77
CA TYR A 246 15.63 -7.91 7.92
C TYR A 246 15.91 -9.36 7.53
N LYS A 247 15.15 -9.91 6.56
CA LYS A 247 15.44 -11.26 6.02
C LYS A 247 16.82 -11.35 5.39
N GLY A 248 17.28 -10.30 4.72
CA GLY A 248 18.63 -10.19 4.18
C GLY A 248 19.69 -10.14 5.29
N ILE A 249 19.41 -9.43 6.39
CA ILE A 249 20.29 -9.41 7.56
C ILE A 249 20.38 -10.81 8.20
N GLN A 250 19.26 -11.51 8.36
CA GLN A 250 19.25 -12.89 8.86
C GLN A 250 20.08 -13.82 7.98
N GLY A 251 19.90 -13.73 6.66
CA GLY A 251 20.63 -14.58 5.71
C GLY A 251 22.12 -14.27 5.61
N THR A 252 22.51 -13.00 5.62
CA THR A 252 23.89 -12.55 5.39
C THR A 252 24.74 -12.63 6.67
N TYR A 253 24.18 -12.22 7.81
CA TYR A 253 24.91 -12.11 9.08
C TYR A 253 24.54 -13.18 10.09
N GLY A 254 23.56 -14.02 9.81
CA GLY A 254 23.04 -15.04 10.71
C GLY A 254 22.39 -14.44 11.97
N LEU A 255 21.92 -13.19 11.91
CA LEU A 255 21.33 -12.48 13.05
C LEU A 255 19.83 -12.79 13.13
N ASP A 256 19.37 -13.18 14.33
CA ASP A 256 17.96 -13.40 14.60
C ASP A 256 17.58 -12.79 15.96
N PHE A 257 17.03 -11.59 15.94
CA PHE A 257 16.76 -10.86 17.17
C PHE A 257 15.51 -11.41 17.88
N PRO A 258 15.60 -11.67 19.20
CA PRO A 258 14.49 -12.29 19.95
C PRO A 258 13.26 -11.39 20.08
N LYS A 259 13.43 -10.08 19.91
CA LYS A 259 12.36 -9.10 19.95
C LYS A 259 12.50 -8.13 18.77
N VAL A 260 11.61 -8.29 17.79
CA VAL A 260 11.47 -7.37 16.67
C VAL A 260 10.10 -6.69 16.80
N GLN A 261 10.09 -5.37 16.78
CA GLN A 261 8.87 -4.56 16.82
C GLN A 261 8.76 -3.74 15.55
N SER A 262 7.56 -3.73 14.97
CA SER A 262 7.26 -2.78 13.91
C SER A 262 7.05 -1.39 14.51
N ILE A 263 7.76 -0.41 13.99
CA ILE A 263 7.66 1.01 14.39
C ILE A 263 7.45 1.89 13.16
N GLU A 264 6.63 2.90 13.32
CA GLU A 264 6.44 3.93 12.29
C GLU A 264 7.61 4.94 12.35
N PRO A 265 8.11 5.41 11.18
CA PRO A 265 9.23 6.36 11.14
C PRO A 265 8.95 7.75 11.75
N ARG A 266 7.73 7.99 12.23
CA ARG A 266 7.29 9.29 12.77
C ARG A 266 7.49 9.46 14.27
N LEU A 267 7.98 8.46 14.94
CA LEU A 267 8.14 8.50 16.41
C LEU A 267 9.49 9.05 16.81
#